data_ec3f35ae4aedcb81ab4621a13d322575
#
_entry.id   ec3f35ae4aedcb81ab4621a13d322575
#
_cell.length_a   1.000
_cell.length_b   1.000
_cell.length_c   1.000
_cell.angle_alpha   90.00
_cell.angle_beta   90.00
_cell.angle_gamma   90.00
#
_symmetry.space_group_name_H-M   'P 1'
#
loop_
_entity.id
_entity.type
_entity.pdbx_description
1 polymer ?
#
loop_
_entity_poly.entity_id
_entity_poly.type
_entity_poly.pdbx_seq_one_letter_code
_entity_poly.pdbx_strand_id
1 'polypeptide(L)'
;TATGHTTAILSSKVKGTAVYNSGGDKIGHVEDIVLDKESDHIMFAALGFGGLLGVGEKYAPVPWSLLSYSKDKGGYVVPMSEDQIKAAPAYDLKELVKGDGEYGAIREKSYDYYKVPHYW
;
A
#
# COMPACT_ATOMS: atom_id res chain seq x y z
N THR A 1 26.03 -10.90 13.58
CA THR A 1 25.48 -10.83 13.48
C THR A 1 24.54 -10.39 13.84
N ALA A 2 24.09 -10.57 13.76
CA ALA A 2 23.03 -10.35 13.95
C ALA A 2 22.56 -9.60 14.84
N THR A 3 22.98 -8.88 15.21
CA THR A 3 22.61 -8.07 16.14
C THR A 3 21.35 -7.44 15.98
N GLY A 4 20.35 -8.02 16.10
CA GLY A 4 19.08 -7.41 16.17
C GLY A 4 18.49 -6.96 14.87
N HIS A 5 19.19 -7.10 13.79
CA HIS A 5 18.66 -6.65 12.54
C HIS A 5 17.91 -7.81 11.89
N THR A 6 16.70 -7.60 11.52
CA THR A 6 15.88 -8.63 10.92
C THR A 6 15.07 -8.04 9.78
N THR A 7 14.72 -8.90 8.81
CA THR A 7 13.84 -8.50 7.71
C THR A 7 12.38 -8.81 8.02
N ALA A 8 12.10 -9.37 9.18
CA ALA A 8 10.73 -9.71 9.54
C ALA A 8 10.02 -8.54 10.23
N ILE A 9 8.74 -8.43 10.00
CA ILE A 9 7.95 -7.40 10.64
C ILE A 9 6.55 -7.95 10.89
N LEU A 10 5.99 -7.62 12.03
CA LEU A 10 4.62 -8.04 12.33
C LEU A 10 3.63 -7.23 11.51
N SER A 11 2.58 -7.87 11.02
CA SER A 11 1.59 -7.17 10.21
C SER A 11 1.01 -5.95 10.92
N SER A 12 0.83 -6.05 12.22
CA SER A 12 0.31 -4.92 13.00
C SER A 12 1.28 -3.74 13.04
N LYS A 13 2.55 -3.99 12.77
CA LYS A 13 3.55 -2.91 12.73
C LYS A 13 3.66 -2.28 11.35
N VAL A 14 3.21 -2.97 10.33
CA VAL A 14 3.19 -2.41 8.98
C VAL A 14 2.15 -1.29 8.93
N LYS A 15 1.03 -1.48 9.61
CA LYS A 15 0.00 -0.49 9.64
C LYS A 15 0.50 0.78 10.30
N GLY A 16 0.29 1.90 9.70
CA GLY A 16 0.77 3.18 10.20
C GLY A 16 2.17 3.57 9.74
N THR A 17 2.86 2.66 9.06
CA THR A 17 4.22 2.95 8.60
C THR A 17 4.19 4.01 7.50
N ALA A 18 5.13 4.94 7.56
CA ALA A 18 5.20 6.02 6.59
C ALA A 18 5.55 5.52 5.20
N VAL A 19 5.04 6.20 4.19
CA VAL A 19 5.34 5.92 2.79
C VAL A 19 5.93 7.16 2.15
N TYR A 20 7.01 6.96 1.43
CA TYR A 20 7.76 8.03 0.77
C TYR A 20 7.78 7.82 -0.74
N ASN A 21 7.88 8.90 -1.49
CA ASN A 21 8.03 8.77 -2.94
C ASN A 21 9.52 8.60 -3.28
N SER A 22 9.84 8.45 -4.56
CA SER A 22 11.21 8.23 -4.97
C SER A 22 12.11 9.44 -4.71
N GLY A 23 11.54 10.60 -4.51
CA GLY A 23 12.32 11.78 -4.16
C GLY A 23 12.58 11.92 -2.68
N GLY A 24 12.06 11.01 -1.87
CA GLY A 24 12.29 11.06 -0.44
C GLY A 24 11.26 11.84 0.37
N ASP A 25 10.21 12.32 -0.27
CA ASP A 25 9.19 13.07 0.45
C ASP A 25 8.13 12.13 1.00
N LYS A 26 7.70 12.36 2.21
CA LYS A 26 6.65 11.53 2.81
C LYS A 26 5.33 11.89 2.17
N ILE A 27 4.66 10.90 1.60
CA ILE A 27 3.42 11.14 0.89
C ILE A 27 2.21 10.50 1.56
N GLY A 28 2.43 9.68 2.55
CA GLY A 28 1.29 9.05 3.23
C GLY A 28 1.75 7.97 4.19
N HIS A 29 0.86 7.03 4.41
CA HIS A 29 1.12 5.92 5.33
C HIS A 29 0.39 4.67 4.86
N VAL A 30 0.80 3.53 5.38
CA VAL A 30 0.10 2.27 5.11
C VAL A 30 -1.08 2.20 6.07
N GLU A 31 -2.28 2.17 5.55
CA GLU A 31 -3.45 2.04 6.41
C GLU A 31 -3.68 0.58 6.76
N ASP A 32 -3.52 -0.30 5.80
CA ASP A 32 -3.69 -1.73 6.04
C ASP A 32 -3.11 -2.51 4.86
N ILE A 33 -3.01 -3.81 5.02
CA ILE A 33 -2.62 -4.69 3.92
C ILE A 33 -3.73 -5.71 3.72
N VAL A 34 -3.95 -6.10 2.48
CA VAL A 34 -4.97 -7.08 2.14
C VAL A 34 -4.28 -8.36 1.72
N LEU A 35 -4.56 -9.42 2.46
CA LEU A 35 -3.92 -10.71 2.21
C LEU A 35 -4.79 -11.55 1.29
N ASP A 36 -4.17 -12.29 0.40
CA ASP A 36 -4.89 -13.23 -0.43
C ASP A 36 -5.01 -14.53 0.39
N LYS A 37 -6.23 -14.92 0.69
CA LYS A 37 -6.45 -16.09 1.55
C LYS A 37 -6.09 -17.41 0.85
N GLU A 38 -6.01 -17.38 -0.47
CA GLU A 38 -5.77 -18.60 -1.23
C GLU A 38 -4.36 -18.72 -1.80
N SER A 39 -3.49 -17.83 -1.47
CA SER A 39 -2.10 -17.89 -1.91
C SER A 39 -1.21 -17.32 -0.81
N ASP A 40 0.09 -17.30 -1.06
CA ASP A 40 1.01 -16.73 -0.10
C ASP A 40 1.33 -15.27 -0.40
N HIS A 41 0.50 -14.61 -1.20
CA HIS A 41 0.76 -13.23 -1.58
C HIS A 41 0.01 -12.22 -0.73
N ILE A 42 0.63 -11.08 -0.53
CA ILE A 42 -0.07 -9.91 -0.05
C ILE A 42 -0.65 -9.29 -1.30
N MET A 43 -1.97 -9.16 -1.34
CA MET A 43 -2.66 -8.70 -2.52
C MET A 43 -2.31 -7.25 -2.84
N PHE A 44 -2.45 -6.37 -1.90
CA PHE A 44 -2.06 -4.97 -2.05
C PHE A 44 -2.00 -4.29 -0.68
N ALA A 45 -1.41 -3.10 -0.66
CA ALA A 45 -1.46 -2.24 0.52
C ALA A 45 -2.46 -1.14 0.27
N ALA A 46 -3.23 -0.79 1.28
CA ALA A 46 -4.12 0.36 1.20
C ALA A 46 -3.36 1.55 1.74
N LEU A 47 -3.00 2.49 0.88
CA LEU A 47 -2.21 3.65 1.28
C LEU A 47 -3.11 4.85 1.49
N GLY A 48 -2.96 5.50 2.63
CA GLY A 48 -3.67 6.73 2.94
C GLY A 48 -2.76 7.93 2.64
N PHE A 49 -3.37 8.98 2.08
CA PHE A 49 -2.60 10.13 1.75
C PHE A 49 -3.02 11.33 2.50
N GLY A 50 -2.05 11.89 3.11
CA GLY A 50 -2.19 13.19 3.42
C GLY A 50 -3.25 13.77 4.18
N GLY A 51 -3.95 13.08 4.72
CA GLY A 51 -4.83 13.71 5.50
C GLY A 51 -5.44 14.94 5.09
N LEU A 52 -5.73 15.09 4.08
CA LEU A 52 -6.17 16.18 3.66
C LEU A 52 -7.37 16.33 4.02
N LEU A 53 -7.73 16.47 4.82
CA LEU A 53 -8.77 16.85 4.97
C LEU A 53 -9.71 16.24 5.69
N GLY A 54 -9.51 15.30 6.23
CA GLY A 54 -10.38 14.80 7.08
C GLY A 54 -11.72 14.45 6.55
N VAL A 55 -12.00 14.75 5.48
CA VAL A 55 -13.29 14.49 5.00
C VAL A 55 -13.19 13.58 3.85
N GLY A 56 -13.81 12.46 3.89
CA GLY A 56 -13.77 11.58 2.76
C GLY A 56 -12.37 11.09 2.45
N GLU A 57 -11.63 10.74 3.47
CA GLU A 57 -10.30 10.23 3.24
C GLU A 57 -10.36 9.01 2.37
N LYS A 58 -9.56 8.97 1.35
CA LYS A 58 -9.53 7.84 0.42
C LYS A 58 -8.24 7.08 0.55
N TYR A 59 -8.31 5.80 0.27
CA TYR A 59 -7.15 4.92 0.33
C TYR A 59 -6.91 4.32 -1.05
N ALA A 60 -5.66 4.34 -1.48
CA ALA A 60 -5.30 3.78 -2.78
C ALA A 60 -4.73 2.38 -2.61
N PRO A 61 -5.31 1.38 -3.26
CA PRO A 61 -4.73 0.05 -3.25
C PRO A 61 -3.51 0.04 -4.19
N VAL A 62 -2.37 -0.30 -3.66
CA VAL A 62 -1.11 -0.33 -4.41
C VAL A 62 -0.53 -1.73 -4.31
N PRO A 63 -0.16 -2.36 -5.44
CA PRO A 63 0.41 -3.70 -5.39
C PRO A 63 1.58 -3.75 -4.41
N TRP A 64 1.58 -4.75 -3.55
CA TRP A 64 2.59 -4.85 -2.50
C TRP A 64 4.01 -4.86 -3.07
N SER A 65 4.19 -5.42 -4.26
CA SER A 65 5.52 -5.51 -4.87
C SER A 65 6.15 -4.16 -5.18
N LEU A 66 5.35 -3.09 -5.18
CA LEU A 66 5.90 -1.76 -5.43
C LEU A 66 6.42 -1.08 -4.18
N LEU A 67 6.18 -1.65 -3.01
CA LEU A 67 6.66 -1.06 -1.77
C LEU A 67 8.01 -1.66 -1.40
N SER A 68 9.02 -0.83 -1.23
CA SER A 68 10.35 -1.27 -0.83
C SER A 68 10.70 -0.65 0.51
N TYR A 69 11.02 -1.45 1.49
CA TYR A 69 11.33 -0.94 2.81
C TYR A 69 12.68 -0.23 2.82
N SER A 70 12.73 0.95 3.39
CA SER A 70 13.97 1.70 3.55
C SER A 70 14.35 1.75 5.02
N LYS A 71 15.48 1.18 5.36
CA LYS A 71 15.94 1.18 6.74
C LYS A 71 16.27 2.61 7.17
N ASP A 72 16.81 3.40 6.29
CA ASP A 72 17.20 4.75 6.63
C ASP A 72 15.99 5.62 6.95
N LYS A 73 14.89 5.41 6.24
CA LYS A 73 13.72 6.23 6.48
C LYS A 73 12.75 5.59 7.45
N GLY A 74 12.91 4.32 7.75
CA GLY A 74 11.99 3.62 8.64
C GLY A 74 10.61 3.45 8.05
N GLY A 75 10.50 3.40 6.74
CA GLY A 75 9.23 3.26 6.07
C GLY A 75 9.40 2.71 4.68
N TYR A 76 8.31 2.70 3.92
CA TYR A 76 8.31 2.15 2.58
C TYR A 76 8.48 3.23 1.53
N VAL A 77 9.20 2.91 0.46
CA VAL A 77 9.38 3.82 -0.66
C VAL A 77 8.68 3.22 -1.85
N VAL A 78 7.94 4.05 -2.58
CA VAL A 78 7.27 3.64 -3.80
C VAL A 78 7.87 4.39 -4.98
N PRO A 79 7.91 3.77 -6.16
CA PRO A 79 8.55 4.41 -7.32
C PRO A 79 7.71 5.47 -8.02
N MET A 80 6.46 5.65 -7.59
CA MET A 80 5.58 6.60 -8.25
C MET A 80 5.69 7.99 -7.64
N SER A 81 5.35 8.98 -8.41
CA SER A 81 5.25 10.34 -7.90
C SER A 81 3.96 10.50 -7.12
N GLU A 82 3.89 11.55 -6.32
CA GLU A 82 2.69 11.83 -5.56
C GLU A 82 1.51 12.06 -6.52
N ASP A 83 1.72 12.71 -7.64
CA ASP A 83 0.66 12.95 -8.60
C ASP A 83 0.12 11.66 -9.21
N GLN A 84 0.99 10.72 -9.48
CA GLN A 84 0.55 9.43 -10.02
C GLN A 84 -0.33 8.70 -9.02
N ILE A 85 0.02 8.77 -7.76
CA ILE A 85 -0.76 8.11 -6.73
C ILE A 85 -2.09 8.82 -6.51
N LYS A 86 -2.10 10.15 -6.55
CA LYS A 86 -3.32 10.89 -6.36
C LYS A 86 -4.31 10.64 -7.50
N ALA A 87 -3.82 10.36 -8.69
CA ALA A 87 -4.68 10.08 -9.83
C ALA A 87 -5.12 8.61 -9.89
N ALA A 88 -4.58 7.77 -9.04
CA ALA A 88 -4.88 6.35 -9.07
C ALA A 88 -6.27 6.05 -8.51
N PRO A 89 -6.80 4.87 -8.81
CA PRO A 89 -8.06 4.46 -8.21
C PRO A 89 -7.94 4.52 -6.69
N ALA A 90 -8.91 5.11 -6.03
CA ALA A 90 -8.93 5.23 -4.58
C ALA A 90 -10.34 4.97 -4.08
N TYR A 91 -10.43 4.45 -2.88
CA TYR A 91 -11.70 4.00 -2.31
C TYR A 91 -11.77 4.46 -0.86
N ASP A 92 -12.96 4.66 -0.34
CA ASP A 92 -13.06 4.95 1.08
C ASP A 92 -12.90 3.64 1.85
N LEU A 93 -12.69 3.73 3.13
CA LEU A 93 -12.39 2.55 3.93
C LEU A 93 -13.54 1.56 3.94
N LYS A 94 -14.77 2.05 3.88
CA LYS A 94 -15.90 1.15 3.88
C LYS A 94 -15.91 0.27 2.64
N GLU A 95 -15.55 0.82 1.50
CA GLU A 95 -15.51 0.06 0.27
C GLU A 95 -14.42 -1.01 0.36
N LEU A 96 -13.30 -0.68 0.97
CA LEU A 96 -12.22 -1.64 1.09
C LEU A 96 -12.53 -2.77 2.08
N VAL A 97 -13.23 -2.47 3.18
CA VAL A 97 -13.50 -3.52 4.13
C VAL A 97 -14.71 -4.39 3.78
N LYS A 98 -15.54 -3.95 2.83
CA LYS A 98 -16.64 -4.77 2.45
C LYS A 98 -16.15 -6.04 1.82
N GLY A 99 -15.13 -5.95 1.13
CA GLY A 99 -14.38 -7.05 0.65
C GLY A 99 -15.00 -8.00 -0.29
N ASP A 100 -15.51 -9.01 0.17
CA ASP A 100 -16.04 -10.09 -0.53
C ASP A 100 -16.25 -9.93 -1.99
N GLY A 101 -15.77 -10.64 -2.79
CA GLY A 101 -15.96 -10.62 -4.21
C GLY A 101 -15.54 -9.34 -4.91
N GLU A 102 -15.45 -8.25 -4.17
CA GLU A 102 -15.06 -7.01 -4.78
C GLU A 102 -13.56 -6.80 -4.78
N TYR A 103 -12.84 -7.46 -3.90
CA TYR A 103 -11.39 -7.34 -3.88
C TYR A 103 -10.77 -7.79 -5.20
N GLY A 104 -11.41 -8.72 -5.91
CA GLY A 104 -10.91 -9.15 -7.21
C GLY A 104 -10.86 -8.01 -8.21
N ALA A 105 -11.93 -7.23 -8.27
CA ALA A 105 -11.99 -6.09 -9.19
C ALA A 105 -11.05 -4.97 -8.76
N ILE A 106 -10.94 -4.73 -7.46
CA ILE A 106 -10.04 -3.70 -6.93
C ILE A 106 -8.60 -4.09 -7.23
N ARG A 107 -8.25 -5.34 -7.02
CA ARG A 107 -6.91 -5.85 -7.30
C ARG A 107 -6.57 -5.67 -8.77
N GLU A 108 -7.48 -6.06 -9.65
CA GLU A 108 -7.23 -5.97 -11.07
C GLU A 108 -7.02 -4.53 -11.51
N LYS A 109 -7.85 -3.61 -11.07
CA LYS A 109 -7.70 -2.22 -11.41
C LYS A 109 -6.38 -1.64 -10.91
N SER A 110 -5.98 -2.00 -9.70
CA SER A 110 -4.75 -1.52 -9.11
C SER A 110 -3.54 -2.00 -9.89
N TYR A 111 -3.48 -3.30 -10.15
CA TYR A 111 -2.35 -3.88 -10.88
C TYR A 111 -2.26 -3.32 -12.30
N ASP A 112 -3.40 -3.14 -12.96
CA ASP A 112 -3.41 -2.61 -14.31
C ASP A 112 -2.98 -1.14 -14.34
N TYR A 113 -3.43 -0.36 -13.37
CA TYR A 113 -3.05 1.05 -13.32
C TYR A 113 -1.55 1.20 -13.16
N TYR A 114 -0.93 0.41 -12.27
CA TYR A 114 0.49 0.51 -12.02
C TYR A 114 1.31 -0.38 -12.94
N LYS A 115 0.65 -1.09 -13.85
CA LYS A 115 1.32 -1.97 -14.83
C LYS A 115 2.18 -3.02 -14.17
N VAL A 116 1.66 -3.62 -13.14
CA VAL A 116 2.33 -4.71 -12.43
C VAL A 116 1.74 -6.03 -12.91
N PRO A 117 2.57 -7.02 -13.26
CA PRO A 117 2.03 -8.31 -13.70
C PRO A 117 1.16 -8.96 -12.62
N HIS A 118 0.06 -9.55 -13.05
CA HIS A 118 -0.81 -10.23 -12.12
C HIS A 118 -0.11 -11.49 -11.62
N TYR A 119 -0.24 -11.80 -10.34
CA TYR A 119 0.34 -13.03 -9.80
C TYR A 119 -0.70 -14.15 -9.83
N TRP A 120 -1.92 -13.80 -10.15
CA TRP A 120 -3.01 -14.77 -10.19
C TRP A 120 -3.37 -15.18 -11.61
#